data_840fb6c7de0997c6d33abba52374a194
#
_entry.id   840fb6c7de0997c6d33abba52374a194
#
_cell.length_a   1.000
_cell.length_b   1.000
_cell.length_c   1.000
_cell.angle_alpha   90.00
_cell.angle_beta   90.00
_cell.angle_gamma   90.00
#
_symmetry.space_group_name_H-M   'P 1'
#
loop_
_entity.id
_entity.type
_entity.pdbx_description
1 polymer ?
#
loop_
_entity_poly.entity_id
_entity_poly.type
_entity_poly.pdbx_seq_one_letter_code
_entity_poly.pdbx_strand_id
1 'polypeptide(L)'
;MAEVVIDRVTKRFGGVEAAKDVSLTVPSGELVVLLGPTGAGKTTLLRLVAGLEKPDAGMISIDGRDATAEPPALRDVSFVFQQYSLYPHLTVYDNLAFPLRAPARRVDEAEIRKRVERIAQLVRIDHKLANSATRLSGGEMQRVAIGRALVRRPAIYLMDEPLSSLDAKLRGELRVELKHIQADLGATMLYVTHDQTEAMTMASRIGILDRGTLVQVGTPQEIYERPVNAYVAARLGSPAINLLPVDALPANGAPNGAVNVGARTEHVELIAADDGPAEVIMVEHLGSENFLHMRMSGHRLVTLAPPDSTWSPGRRARISLRQPLYFDAAGRTMLTPH
;
A
#
# COMPACT_ATOMS: atom_id res chain seq x y z
N MET A 1 -18.62 -5.30 -11.84
CA MET A 1 -17.21 -4.97 -11.61
C MET A 1 -16.38 -5.86 -12.49
N ALA A 2 -15.28 -5.35 -12.99
CA ALA A 2 -14.48 -6.04 -14.00
C ALA A 2 -13.18 -6.57 -13.40
N GLU A 3 -12.66 -7.66 -13.94
CA GLU A 3 -11.28 -8.09 -13.77
C GLU A 3 -10.37 -7.22 -14.65
N VAL A 4 -9.18 -6.88 -14.16
CA VAL A 4 -8.14 -6.23 -14.96
C VAL A 4 -6.89 -7.08 -14.98
N VAL A 5 -6.41 -7.38 -16.18
CA VAL A 5 -5.17 -8.12 -16.39
C VAL A 5 -4.16 -7.25 -17.09
N ILE A 6 -3.00 -7.10 -16.48
CA ILE A 6 -1.79 -6.51 -17.04
C ILE A 6 -0.90 -7.69 -17.40
N ASP A 7 -0.57 -7.89 -18.68
CA ASP A 7 0.23 -9.02 -19.16
C ASP A 7 1.52 -8.51 -19.82
N ARG A 8 2.65 -8.76 -19.16
CA ARG A 8 4.02 -8.45 -19.61
C ARG A 8 4.19 -7.02 -20.11
N VAL A 9 3.58 -6.07 -19.40
CA VAL A 9 3.58 -4.67 -19.78
C VAL A 9 4.93 -4.04 -19.51
N THR A 10 5.49 -3.39 -20.53
CA THR A 10 6.71 -2.59 -20.46
C THR A 10 6.41 -1.16 -20.85
N LYS A 11 7.00 -0.19 -20.10
CA LYS A 11 6.92 1.24 -20.40
C LYS A 11 8.25 1.92 -20.14
N ARG A 12 8.72 2.70 -21.12
CA ARG A 12 9.95 3.48 -21.06
C ARG A 12 9.64 4.96 -21.21
N PHE A 13 10.37 5.77 -20.47
CA PHE A 13 10.40 7.23 -20.63
C PHE A 13 11.86 7.65 -20.81
N GLY A 14 12.23 8.01 -22.05
CA GLY A 14 13.63 8.23 -22.37
C GLY A 14 14.48 6.97 -22.10
N GLY A 15 15.51 7.10 -21.24
CA GLY A 15 16.36 5.97 -20.84
C GLY A 15 15.87 5.17 -19.62
N VAL A 16 14.71 5.53 -19.03
CA VAL A 16 14.21 4.89 -17.78
C VAL A 16 13.07 3.94 -18.09
N GLU A 17 13.22 2.68 -17.69
CA GLU A 17 12.12 1.70 -17.71
C GLU A 17 11.26 1.85 -16.46
N ALA A 18 10.11 2.51 -16.60
CA ALA A 18 9.19 2.75 -15.51
C ALA A 18 8.29 1.53 -15.19
N ALA A 19 8.11 0.63 -16.16
CA ALA A 19 7.54 -0.70 -16.00
C ALA A 19 8.35 -1.69 -16.84
N LYS A 20 8.71 -2.85 -16.26
CA LYS A 20 9.57 -3.86 -16.86
C LYS A 20 8.87 -5.20 -16.79
N ASP A 21 8.30 -5.65 -17.91
CA ASP A 21 7.66 -6.96 -18.04
C ASP A 21 6.69 -7.26 -16.88
N VAL A 22 5.85 -6.29 -16.55
CA VAL A 22 4.95 -6.39 -15.39
C VAL A 22 3.72 -7.20 -15.76
N SER A 23 3.47 -8.26 -14.98
CA SER A 23 2.24 -9.05 -15.05
C SER A 23 1.51 -9.00 -13.72
N LEU A 24 0.24 -8.55 -13.73
CA LEU A 24 -0.61 -8.41 -12.55
C LEU A 24 -2.07 -8.63 -12.92
N THR A 25 -2.77 -9.42 -12.13
CA THR A 25 -4.22 -9.54 -12.19
C THR A 25 -4.85 -8.83 -11.00
N VAL A 26 -5.86 -7.98 -11.28
CA VAL A 26 -6.76 -7.39 -10.30
C VAL A 26 -8.10 -8.10 -10.43
N PRO A 27 -8.41 -9.09 -9.56
CA PRO A 27 -9.66 -9.84 -9.66
C PRO A 27 -10.89 -8.96 -9.44
N SER A 28 -12.01 -9.35 -10.05
CA SER A 28 -13.27 -8.62 -9.88
C SER A 28 -13.69 -8.56 -8.42
N GLY A 29 -14.01 -7.35 -7.93
CA GLY A 29 -14.44 -7.12 -6.55
C GLY A 29 -13.31 -7.10 -5.52
N GLU A 30 -12.05 -7.21 -5.93
CA GLU A 30 -10.90 -7.12 -5.01
C GLU A 30 -10.26 -5.73 -4.98
N LEU A 31 -9.63 -5.43 -3.84
CA LEU A 31 -8.75 -4.28 -3.67
C LEU A 31 -7.30 -4.75 -3.71
N VAL A 32 -6.63 -4.50 -4.84
CA VAL A 32 -5.20 -4.79 -5.00
C VAL A 32 -4.40 -3.52 -4.74
N VAL A 33 -3.41 -3.61 -3.85
CA VAL A 33 -2.54 -2.48 -3.49
C VAL A 33 -1.16 -2.68 -4.07
N LEU A 34 -0.66 -1.70 -4.84
CA LEU A 34 0.74 -1.63 -5.25
C LEU A 34 1.54 -0.81 -4.24
N LEU A 35 2.47 -1.46 -3.58
CA LEU A 35 3.37 -0.87 -2.58
C LEU A 35 4.80 -0.79 -3.14
N GLY A 36 5.46 0.33 -2.92
CA GLY A 36 6.85 0.52 -3.31
C GLY A 36 7.33 1.95 -3.07
N PRO A 37 8.63 2.21 -3.16
CA PRO A 37 9.18 3.55 -2.97
C PRO A 37 8.73 4.52 -4.07
N THR A 38 8.97 5.80 -3.84
CA THR A 38 8.79 6.83 -4.88
C THR A 38 9.68 6.48 -6.08
N GLY A 39 9.11 6.59 -7.30
CA GLY A 39 9.83 6.21 -8.53
C GLY A 39 9.81 4.71 -8.86
N ALA A 40 9.15 3.85 -8.08
CA ALA A 40 9.08 2.41 -8.37
C ALA A 40 8.23 2.05 -9.60
N GLY A 41 7.50 3.00 -10.21
CA GLY A 41 6.65 2.75 -11.38
C GLY A 41 5.15 2.63 -11.07
N LYS A 42 4.73 2.79 -9.82
CA LYS A 42 3.34 2.63 -9.35
C LYS A 42 2.33 3.49 -10.12
N THR A 43 2.53 4.82 -10.13
CA THR A 43 1.68 5.77 -10.88
C THR A 43 1.68 5.48 -12.38
N THR A 44 2.82 5.03 -12.93
CA THR A 44 2.92 4.64 -14.34
C THR A 44 1.98 3.48 -14.65
N LEU A 45 1.96 2.44 -13.83
CA LEU A 45 1.05 1.30 -14.01
C LEU A 45 -0.42 1.73 -13.93
N LEU A 46 -0.79 2.61 -12.97
CA LEU A 46 -2.15 3.16 -12.92
C LEU A 46 -2.50 3.92 -14.21
N ARG A 47 -1.59 4.77 -14.71
CA ARG A 47 -1.81 5.54 -15.94
C ARG A 47 -1.94 4.65 -17.16
N LEU A 48 -1.18 3.56 -17.22
CA LEU A 48 -1.28 2.56 -18.28
C LEU A 48 -2.65 1.87 -18.26
N VAL A 49 -3.15 1.44 -17.10
CA VAL A 49 -4.50 0.87 -16.94
C VAL A 49 -5.57 1.90 -17.30
N ALA A 50 -5.39 3.16 -16.92
CA ALA A 50 -6.32 4.25 -17.26
C ALA A 50 -6.34 4.61 -18.75
N GLY A 51 -5.34 4.22 -19.53
CA GLY A 51 -5.15 4.66 -20.92
C GLY A 51 -4.62 6.07 -21.07
N LEU A 52 -4.13 6.65 -19.98
CA LEU A 52 -3.43 7.95 -19.98
C LEU A 52 -2.00 7.84 -20.53
N GLU A 53 -1.46 6.63 -20.48
CA GLU A 53 -0.20 6.25 -21.11
C GLU A 53 -0.42 5.00 -21.94
N LYS A 54 0.38 4.82 -23.00
CA LYS A 54 0.39 3.60 -23.81
C LYS A 54 1.57 2.73 -23.42
N PRO A 55 1.42 1.42 -23.27
CA PRO A 55 2.55 0.53 -23.08
C PRO A 55 3.40 0.47 -24.37
N ASP A 56 4.70 0.22 -24.21
CA ASP A 56 5.61 0.00 -25.32
C ASP A 56 5.63 -1.48 -25.74
N ALA A 57 5.26 -2.37 -24.79
CA ALA A 57 5.02 -3.81 -25.03
C ALA A 57 4.03 -4.37 -24.00
N GLY A 58 3.49 -5.55 -24.29
CA GLY A 58 2.50 -6.23 -23.45
C GLY A 58 1.07 -5.80 -23.73
N MET A 59 0.13 -6.29 -22.92
CA MET A 59 -1.30 -6.11 -23.10
C MET A 59 -2.00 -5.75 -21.80
N ILE A 60 -3.07 -4.97 -21.89
CA ILE A 60 -3.95 -4.66 -20.78
C ILE A 60 -5.38 -5.05 -21.19
N SER A 61 -6.02 -5.94 -20.43
CA SER A 61 -7.41 -6.27 -20.64
C SER A 61 -8.27 -5.84 -19.45
N ILE A 62 -9.52 -5.46 -19.76
CA ILE A 62 -10.54 -5.09 -18.78
C ILE A 62 -11.78 -5.92 -19.11
N ASP A 63 -12.20 -6.77 -18.17
CA ASP A 63 -13.32 -7.70 -18.33
C ASP A 63 -13.16 -8.61 -19.58
N GLY A 64 -11.96 -9.14 -19.75
CA GLY A 64 -11.59 -10.00 -20.89
C GLY A 64 -11.42 -9.29 -22.24
N ARG A 65 -11.69 -7.97 -22.31
CA ARG A 65 -11.58 -7.17 -23.54
C ARG A 65 -10.21 -6.49 -23.59
N ASP A 66 -9.51 -6.58 -24.70
CA ASP A 66 -8.26 -5.86 -24.91
C ASP A 66 -8.53 -4.34 -24.92
N ALA A 67 -7.96 -3.66 -23.93
CA ALA A 67 -8.04 -2.22 -23.76
C ALA A 67 -6.72 -1.51 -24.07
N THR A 68 -5.68 -2.21 -24.52
CA THR A 68 -4.31 -1.71 -24.66
C THR A 68 -4.24 -0.42 -25.47
N ALA A 69 -4.93 -0.37 -26.61
CA ALA A 69 -4.95 0.79 -27.50
C ALA A 69 -6.11 1.76 -27.24
N GLU A 70 -7.06 1.41 -26.35
CA GLU A 70 -8.23 2.22 -26.10
C GLU A 70 -7.91 3.53 -25.34
N PRO A 71 -8.53 4.65 -25.74
CA PRO A 71 -8.41 5.88 -25.00
C PRO A 71 -9.16 5.80 -23.65
N PRO A 72 -8.81 6.64 -22.65
CA PRO A 72 -9.40 6.62 -21.30
C PRO A 72 -10.93 6.67 -21.28
N ALA A 73 -11.55 7.41 -22.22
CA ALA A 73 -12.99 7.60 -22.29
C ALA A 73 -13.77 6.30 -22.54
N LEU A 74 -13.15 5.29 -23.17
CA LEU A 74 -13.76 4.00 -23.53
C LEU A 74 -13.50 2.90 -22.51
N ARG A 75 -12.54 3.08 -21.57
CA ARG A 75 -12.14 2.05 -20.62
C ARG A 75 -13.07 1.86 -19.43
N ASP A 76 -14.04 2.73 -19.24
CA ASP A 76 -14.93 2.78 -18.07
C ASP A 76 -14.19 2.71 -16.71
N VAL A 77 -13.12 3.46 -16.59
CA VAL A 77 -12.32 3.59 -15.37
C VAL A 77 -12.62 4.91 -14.65
N SER A 78 -12.43 4.93 -13.33
CA SER A 78 -12.44 6.17 -12.53
C SER A 78 -11.10 6.34 -11.87
N PHE A 79 -10.50 7.53 -12.02
CA PHE A 79 -9.14 7.83 -11.53
C PHE A 79 -9.18 8.88 -10.43
N VAL A 80 -8.58 8.56 -9.27
CA VAL A 80 -8.30 9.52 -8.20
C VAL A 80 -6.82 9.88 -8.27
N PHE A 81 -6.54 11.14 -8.61
CA PHE A 81 -5.18 11.65 -8.72
C PHE A 81 -4.62 12.01 -7.34
N GLN A 82 -3.31 11.95 -7.18
CA GLN A 82 -2.59 12.38 -5.98
C GLN A 82 -2.87 13.86 -5.64
N GLN A 83 -2.96 14.72 -6.66
CA GLN A 83 -3.50 16.07 -6.53
C GLN A 83 -5.00 16.02 -6.76
N TYR A 84 -5.77 16.70 -5.93
CA TYR A 84 -7.24 16.60 -5.84
C TYR A 84 -7.97 16.77 -7.18
N SER A 85 -7.40 17.56 -8.12
CA SER A 85 -7.94 17.80 -9.47
C SER A 85 -9.42 18.22 -9.47
N LEU A 86 -9.86 18.97 -8.45
CA LEU A 86 -11.21 19.49 -8.38
C LEU A 86 -11.39 20.65 -9.37
N TYR A 87 -12.63 20.85 -9.81
CA TYR A 87 -13.02 22.02 -10.58
C TYR A 87 -13.22 23.21 -9.63
N PRO A 88 -12.31 24.20 -9.60
CA PRO A 88 -12.29 25.22 -8.54
C PRO A 88 -13.49 26.17 -8.61
N HIS A 89 -14.08 26.36 -9.79
CA HIS A 89 -15.24 27.22 -10.04
C HIS A 89 -16.60 26.55 -9.73
N LEU A 90 -16.58 25.24 -9.41
CA LEU A 90 -17.77 24.47 -9.07
C LEU A 90 -17.94 24.32 -7.55
N THR A 91 -19.18 24.12 -7.13
CA THR A 91 -19.50 23.71 -5.76
C THR A 91 -19.04 22.27 -5.50
N VAL A 92 -19.05 21.83 -4.24
CA VAL A 92 -18.85 20.43 -3.87
C VAL A 92 -19.90 19.54 -4.56
N TYR A 93 -21.18 19.95 -4.51
CA TYR A 93 -22.26 19.23 -5.19
C TYR A 93 -21.97 19.07 -6.69
N ASP A 94 -21.61 20.15 -7.37
CA ASP A 94 -21.36 20.10 -8.81
C ASP A 94 -20.09 19.33 -9.17
N ASN A 95 -19.05 19.36 -8.34
CA ASN A 95 -17.89 18.49 -8.51
C ASN A 95 -18.28 17.02 -8.46
N LEU A 96 -19.14 16.61 -7.49
CA LEU A 96 -19.64 15.25 -7.37
C LEU A 96 -20.60 14.87 -8.50
N ALA A 97 -21.48 15.80 -8.93
CA ALA A 97 -22.46 15.59 -9.99
C ALA A 97 -21.83 15.54 -11.39
N PHE A 98 -20.69 16.22 -11.59
CA PHE A 98 -20.06 16.40 -12.90
C PHE A 98 -19.92 15.13 -13.73
N PRO A 99 -19.39 14.00 -13.19
CA PRO A 99 -19.24 12.77 -13.97
C PRO A 99 -20.57 12.17 -14.41
N LEU A 100 -21.66 12.43 -13.72
CA LEU A 100 -22.98 11.89 -14.02
C LEU A 100 -23.72 12.74 -15.08
N ARG A 101 -23.38 14.02 -15.20
CA ARG A 101 -23.95 14.94 -16.18
C ARG A 101 -23.33 14.81 -17.58
N ALA A 102 -22.35 13.90 -17.75
CA ALA A 102 -21.75 13.64 -19.05
C ALA A 102 -22.83 13.23 -20.08
N PRO A 103 -22.90 13.84 -21.28
CA PRO A 103 -23.97 13.62 -22.27
C PRO A 103 -24.18 12.14 -22.64
N ALA A 104 -23.13 11.35 -22.62
CA ALA A 104 -23.17 9.92 -22.92
C ALA A 104 -23.92 9.09 -21.86
N ARG A 105 -24.17 9.62 -20.65
CA ARG A 105 -24.73 8.84 -19.52
C ARG A 105 -26.23 8.97 -19.35
N ARG A 106 -26.81 10.08 -19.72
CA ARG A 106 -28.27 10.36 -19.67
C ARG A 106 -28.91 10.05 -18.30
N VAL A 107 -28.25 10.40 -17.20
CA VAL A 107 -28.79 10.24 -15.84
C VAL A 107 -29.66 11.45 -15.55
N ASP A 108 -30.89 11.26 -15.05
CA ASP A 108 -31.76 12.35 -14.68
C ASP A 108 -31.30 13.08 -13.41
N GLU A 109 -31.71 14.36 -13.23
CA GLU A 109 -31.18 15.18 -12.13
C GLU A 109 -31.67 14.71 -10.75
N ALA A 110 -32.82 14.03 -10.66
CA ALA A 110 -33.29 13.47 -9.38
C ALA A 110 -32.40 12.28 -8.94
N GLU A 111 -32.03 11.41 -9.86
CA GLU A 111 -31.10 10.31 -9.59
C GLU A 111 -29.69 10.84 -9.30
N ILE A 112 -29.22 11.86 -10.02
CA ILE A 112 -27.94 12.54 -9.73
C ILE A 112 -27.94 13.04 -8.29
N ARG A 113 -28.98 13.78 -7.88
CA ARG A 113 -29.10 14.30 -6.52
C ARG A 113 -29.01 13.18 -5.48
N LYS A 114 -29.77 12.12 -5.64
CA LYS A 114 -29.80 10.97 -4.74
C LYS A 114 -28.41 10.33 -4.60
N ARG A 115 -27.70 10.14 -5.71
CA ARG A 115 -26.34 9.56 -5.70
C ARG A 115 -25.33 10.49 -5.05
N VAL A 116 -25.37 11.79 -5.37
CA VAL A 116 -24.47 12.78 -4.79
C VAL A 116 -24.66 12.87 -3.27
N GLU A 117 -25.91 12.97 -2.79
CA GLU A 117 -26.20 13.02 -1.36
C GLU A 117 -25.72 11.77 -0.63
N ARG A 118 -25.98 10.57 -1.18
CA ARG A 118 -25.51 9.31 -0.63
C ARG A 118 -23.98 9.26 -0.53
N ILE A 119 -23.28 9.64 -1.61
CA ILE A 119 -21.80 9.62 -1.63
C ILE A 119 -21.24 10.71 -0.72
N ALA A 120 -21.84 11.90 -0.68
CA ALA A 120 -21.41 12.96 0.20
C ALA A 120 -21.48 12.58 1.68
N GLN A 121 -22.54 11.88 2.09
CA GLN A 121 -22.66 11.28 3.44
C GLN A 121 -21.58 10.26 3.68
N LEU A 122 -21.35 9.34 2.71
CA LEU A 122 -20.38 8.28 2.79
C LEU A 122 -18.95 8.79 3.01
N VAL A 123 -18.56 9.87 2.30
CA VAL A 123 -17.24 10.51 2.46
C VAL A 123 -17.28 11.67 3.48
N ARG A 124 -18.36 11.83 4.25
CA ARG A 124 -18.54 12.83 5.33
C ARG A 124 -18.29 14.28 4.88
N ILE A 125 -18.85 14.67 3.74
CA ILE A 125 -18.75 16.04 3.15
C ILE A 125 -20.12 16.65 2.85
N ASP A 126 -21.22 16.01 3.26
CA ASP A 126 -22.60 16.40 3.02
C ASP A 126 -22.92 17.80 3.52
N HIS A 127 -22.35 18.21 4.66
CA HIS A 127 -22.49 19.55 5.24
C HIS A 127 -21.81 20.67 4.43
N LYS A 128 -21.05 20.33 3.39
CA LYS A 128 -20.29 21.28 2.53
C LYS A 128 -20.80 21.32 1.08
N LEU A 129 -21.88 20.64 0.74
CA LEU A 129 -22.35 20.51 -0.66
C LEU A 129 -22.51 21.84 -1.39
N ALA A 130 -22.96 22.89 -0.71
CA ALA A 130 -23.11 24.22 -1.29
C ALA A 130 -21.83 25.06 -1.34
N ASN A 131 -20.73 24.61 -0.72
CA ASN A 131 -19.50 25.36 -0.69
C ASN A 131 -18.75 25.26 -2.02
N SER A 132 -18.05 26.35 -2.38
CA SER A 132 -17.06 26.31 -3.48
C SER A 132 -15.90 25.39 -3.11
N ALA A 133 -15.35 24.67 -4.09
CA ALA A 133 -14.17 23.82 -3.92
C ALA A 133 -12.93 24.59 -3.39
N THR A 134 -12.84 25.89 -3.67
CA THR A 134 -11.74 26.75 -3.22
C THR A 134 -11.78 27.10 -1.72
N ARG A 135 -12.90 26.81 -1.04
CA ARG A 135 -13.08 27.08 0.39
C ARG A 135 -12.91 25.84 1.27
N LEU A 136 -12.36 24.77 0.71
CA LEU A 136 -12.17 23.51 1.39
C LEU A 136 -10.74 23.40 1.94
N SER A 137 -10.60 22.73 3.07
CA SER A 137 -9.30 22.25 3.55
C SER A 137 -8.77 21.12 2.64
N GLY A 138 -7.47 20.81 2.74
CA GLY A 138 -6.86 19.72 1.96
C GLY A 138 -7.59 18.38 2.15
N GLY A 139 -7.95 18.03 3.39
CA GLY A 139 -8.71 16.81 3.67
C GLY A 139 -10.12 16.81 3.09
N GLU A 140 -10.81 17.95 3.11
CA GLU A 140 -12.12 18.09 2.48
C GLU A 140 -12.04 17.99 0.95
N MET A 141 -11.03 18.61 0.33
CA MET A 141 -10.77 18.46 -1.11
C MET A 141 -10.52 17.00 -1.50
N GLN A 142 -9.77 16.27 -0.69
CA GLN A 142 -9.51 14.84 -0.91
C GLN A 142 -10.80 14.00 -0.84
N ARG A 143 -11.66 14.26 0.16
CA ARG A 143 -12.95 13.58 0.30
C ARG A 143 -13.84 13.84 -0.92
N VAL A 144 -13.87 15.06 -1.44
CA VAL A 144 -14.61 15.41 -2.67
C VAL A 144 -14.03 14.69 -3.88
N ALA A 145 -12.69 14.60 -4.01
CA ALA A 145 -12.04 13.89 -5.11
C ALA A 145 -12.37 12.38 -5.10
N ILE A 146 -12.31 11.75 -3.92
CA ILE A 146 -12.73 10.35 -3.71
C ILE A 146 -14.22 10.18 -4.02
N GLY A 147 -15.08 11.04 -3.47
CA GLY A 147 -16.53 11.02 -3.72
C GLY A 147 -16.87 11.16 -5.19
N ARG A 148 -16.19 12.03 -5.93
CA ARG A 148 -16.36 12.21 -7.37
C ARG A 148 -16.02 10.95 -8.17
N ALA A 149 -15.05 10.17 -7.71
CA ALA A 149 -14.74 8.88 -8.30
C ALA A 149 -15.83 7.83 -8.00
N LEU A 150 -16.28 7.78 -6.74
CA LEU A 150 -17.23 6.77 -6.24
C LEU A 150 -18.65 6.93 -6.81
N VAL A 151 -19.08 8.17 -7.10
CA VAL A 151 -20.44 8.45 -7.61
C VAL A 151 -20.72 7.76 -8.94
N ARG A 152 -19.68 7.40 -9.67
CA ARG A 152 -19.76 6.94 -11.06
C ARG A 152 -20.05 5.44 -11.23
N ARG A 153 -19.61 4.56 -10.34
CA ARG A 153 -19.64 3.09 -10.46
C ARG A 153 -19.00 2.58 -11.76
N PRO A 154 -17.69 2.78 -11.93
CA PRO A 154 -16.96 2.29 -13.12
C PRO A 154 -16.69 0.79 -13.04
N ALA A 155 -16.11 0.23 -14.10
CA ALA A 155 -15.58 -1.14 -14.12
C ALA A 155 -14.47 -1.33 -13.07
N ILE A 156 -13.57 -0.35 -12.92
CA ILE A 156 -12.48 -0.32 -11.92
C ILE A 156 -12.21 1.09 -11.41
N TYR A 157 -11.87 1.19 -10.12
CA TYR A 157 -11.32 2.40 -9.51
C TYR A 157 -9.80 2.34 -9.47
N LEU A 158 -9.16 3.41 -9.92
CA LEU A 158 -7.71 3.60 -9.92
C LEU A 158 -7.37 4.73 -8.95
N MET A 159 -6.61 4.43 -7.89
CA MET A 159 -6.34 5.36 -6.80
C MET A 159 -4.84 5.60 -6.62
N ASP A 160 -4.37 6.80 -6.96
CA ASP A 160 -2.97 7.19 -6.89
C ASP A 160 -2.69 7.96 -5.60
N GLU A 161 -2.19 7.28 -4.57
CA GLU A 161 -1.87 7.82 -3.24
C GLU A 161 -2.98 8.72 -2.64
N PRO A 162 -4.24 8.26 -2.61
CA PRO A 162 -5.38 9.14 -2.33
C PRO A 162 -5.44 9.63 -0.88
N LEU A 163 -4.64 9.11 0.04
CA LEU A 163 -4.64 9.50 1.45
C LEU A 163 -3.32 10.17 1.89
N SER A 164 -2.33 10.31 0.99
CA SER A 164 -0.98 10.77 1.34
C SER A 164 -0.91 12.20 1.89
N SER A 165 -1.82 13.07 1.46
CA SER A 165 -1.86 14.48 1.85
C SER A 165 -2.66 14.77 3.13
N LEU A 166 -3.16 13.73 3.82
CA LEU A 166 -3.98 13.86 5.02
C LEU A 166 -3.15 13.71 6.30
N ASP A 167 -3.61 14.36 7.37
CA ASP A 167 -3.08 14.09 8.71
C ASP A 167 -3.33 12.64 9.16
N ALA A 168 -2.59 12.16 10.15
CA ALA A 168 -2.59 10.76 10.56
C ALA A 168 -3.98 10.27 11.05
N LYS A 169 -4.73 11.13 11.77
CA LYS A 169 -6.05 10.77 12.31
C LYS A 169 -7.05 10.60 11.17
N LEU A 170 -7.14 11.60 10.30
CA LEU A 170 -8.06 11.61 9.17
C LEU A 170 -7.72 10.49 8.16
N ARG A 171 -6.42 10.24 7.92
CA ARG A 171 -5.96 9.11 7.10
C ARG A 171 -6.44 7.78 7.65
N GLY A 172 -6.31 7.57 8.98
CA GLY A 172 -6.79 6.37 9.66
C GLY A 172 -8.30 6.16 9.49
N GLU A 173 -9.11 7.22 9.67
CA GLU A 173 -10.56 7.17 9.50
C GLU A 173 -10.96 6.84 8.06
N LEU A 174 -10.40 7.57 7.08
CA LEU A 174 -10.74 7.36 5.67
C LEU A 174 -10.26 6.02 5.11
N ARG A 175 -9.16 5.48 5.63
CA ARG A 175 -8.69 4.14 5.28
C ARG A 175 -9.73 3.07 5.62
N VAL A 176 -10.26 3.10 6.83
CA VAL A 176 -11.32 2.16 7.26
C VAL A 176 -12.59 2.35 6.41
N GLU A 177 -12.96 3.60 6.16
CA GLU A 177 -14.13 3.95 5.37
C GLU A 177 -14.03 3.46 3.92
N LEU A 178 -12.88 3.69 3.25
CA LEU A 178 -12.65 3.21 1.89
C LEU A 178 -12.73 1.68 1.79
N LYS A 179 -12.21 0.96 2.80
CA LYS A 179 -12.32 -0.50 2.83
C LYS A 179 -13.79 -0.95 2.94
N HIS A 180 -14.59 -0.31 3.79
CA HIS A 180 -16.03 -0.60 3.90
C HIS A 180 -16.74 -0.29 2.59
N ILE A 181 -16.50 0.88 1.99
CA ILE A 181 -17.07 1.27 0.71
C ILE A 181 -16.74 0.24 -0.39
N GLN A 182 -15.49 -0.19 -0.45
CA GLN A 182 -15.05 -1.21 -1.41
C GLN A 182 -15.82 -2.51 -1.22
N ALA A 183 -15.97 -2.97 0.02
CA ALA A 183 -16.71 -4.20 0.35
C ALA A 183 -18.21 -4.06 0.03
N ASP A 184 -18.85 -2.96 0.45
CA ASP A 184 -20.28 -2.71 0.25
C ASP A 184 -20.66 -2.58 -1.24
N LEU A 185 -19.77 -2.03 -2.05
CA LEU A 185 -19.98 -1.89 -3.49
C LEU A 185 -19.51 -3.12 -4.28
N GLY A 186 -18.79 -4.07 -3.67
CA GLY A 186 -18.07 -5.12 -4.37
C GLY A 186 -17.08 -4.54 -5.40
N ALA A 187 -16.49 -3.38 -5.11
CA ALA A 187 -15.74 -2.60 -6.10
C ALA A 187 -14.39 -3.24 -6.42
N THR A 188 -14.04 -3.31 -7.71
CA THR A 188 -12.67 -3.62 -8.14
C THR A 188 -11.83 -2.36 -8.01
N MET A 189 -10.72 -2.43 -7.27
CA MET A 189 -9.86 -1.28 -7.02
C MET A 189 -8.38 -1.65 -7.23
N LEU A 190 -7.66 -0.81 -7.96
CA LEU A 190 -6.20 -0.81 -7.99
C LEU A 190 -5.72 0.45 -7.28
N TYR A 191 -5.07 0.26 -6.15
CA TYR A 191 -4.67 1.31 -5.23
C TYR A 191 -3.14 1.38 -5.16
N VAL A 192 -2.59 2.57 -5.20
CA VAL A 192 -1.15 2.80 -5.10
C VAL A 192 -0.84 3.57 -3.83
N THR A 193 0.16 3.13 -3.10
CA THR A 193 0.66 3.81 -1.90
C THR A 193 2.14 3.51 -1.65
N HIS A 194 2.77 4.31 -0.82
CA HIS A 194 4.06 4.01 -0.19
C HIS A 194 3.89 3.69 1.31
N ASP A 195 2.66 3.78 1.84
CA ASP A 195 2.33 3.51 3.25
C ASP A 195 2.01 2.02 3.42
N GLN A 196 2.87 1.32 4.19
CA GLN A 196 2.70 -0.11 4.49
C GLN A 196 1.43 -0.38 5.30
N THR A 197 1.00 0.56 6.16
CA THR A 197 -0.20 0.38 6.98
C THR A 197 -1.45 0.36 6.11
N GLU A 198 -1.52 1.21 5.08
CA GLU A 198 -2.58 1.18 4.09
C GLU A 198 -2.60 -0.18 3.37
N ALA A 199 -1.44 -0.62 2.86
CA ALA A 199 -1.33 -1.89 2.15
C ALA A 199 -1.75 -3.08 3.03
N MET A 200 -1.22 -3.19 4.25
CA MET A 200 -1.51 -4.31 5.16
C MET A 200 -2.97 -4.37 5.62
N THR A 201 -3.62 -3.21 5.80
CA THR A 201 -4.97 -3.16 6.40
C THR A 201 -6.10 -3.17 5.38
N MET A 202 -5.86 -2.67 4.17
CA MET A 202 -6.90 -2.53 3.15
C MET A 202 -6.88 -3.65 2.11
N ALA A 203 -5.70 -4.09 1.69
CA ALA A 203 -5.55 -4.95 0.53
C ALA A 203 -6.15 -6.35 0.70
N SER A 204 -6.79 -6.85 -0.35
CA SER A 204 -7.00 -8.29 -0.56
C SER A 204 -5.67 -8.93 -1.00
N ARG A 205 -4.94 -8.24 -1.87
CA ARG A 205 -3.59 -8.61 -2.35
C ARG A 205 -2.70 -7.39 -2.41
N ILE A 206 -1.42 -7.58 -2.10
CA ILE A 206 -0.37 -6.57 -2.24
C ILE A 206 0.58 -6.98 -3.36
N GLY A 207 0.88 -6.05 -4.27
CA GLY A 207 1.97 -6.16 -5.23
C GLY A 207 3.14 -5.27 -4.79
N ILE A 208 4.30 -5.87 -4.54
CA ILE A 208 5.52 -5.12 -4.20
C ILE A 208 6.27 -4.75 -5.47
N LEU A 209 6.43 -3.45 -5.70
CA LEU A 209 7.17 -2.90 -6.83
C LEU A 209 8.55 -2.39 -6.42
N ASP A 210 9.55 -2.71 -7.24
CA ASP A 210 10.88 -2.13 -7.17
C ASP A 210 11.40 -1.80 -8.56
N ARG A 211 11.78 -0.54 -8.80
CA ARG A 211 12.43 -0.07 -10.04
C ARG A 211 11.76 -0.58 -11.33
N GLY A 212 10.45 -0.50 -11.38
CA GLY A 212 9.63 -0.91 -12.52
C GLY A 212 9.30 -2.41 -12.57
N THR A 213 9.79 -3.21 -11.66
CA THR A 213 9.56 -4.66 -11.62
C THR A 213 8.58 -5.03 -10.49
N LEU A 214 7.62 -5.89 -10.77
CA LEU A 214 6.75 -6.50 -9.77
C LEU A 214 7.47 -7.67 -9.12
N VAL A 215 7.91 -7.49 -7.87
CA VAL A 215 8.79 -8.45 -7.18
C VAL A 215 8.00 -9.61 -6.57
N GLN A 216 6.86 -9.31 -5.96
CA GLN A 216 5.99 -10.30 -5.33
C GLN A 216 4.55 -9.81 -5.33
N VAL A 217 3.60 -10.74 -5.52
CA VAL A 217 2.16 -10.52 -5.31
C VAL A 217 1.64 -11.61 -4.38
N GLY A 218 0.83 -11.23 -3.40
CA GLY A 218 0.22 -12.18 -2.46
C GLY A 218 -0.74 -11.47 -1.51
N THR A 219 -1.36 -12.23 -0.61
CA THR A 219 -2.11 -11.64 0.50
C THR A 219 -1.15 -10.89 1.44
N PRO A 220 -1.65 -9.91 2.23
CA PRO A 220 -0.82 -9.23 3.22
C PRO A 220 -0.05 -10.20 4.13
N GLN A 221 -0.71 -11.27 4.58
CA GLN A 221 -0.11 -12.29 5.44
C GLN A 221 1.02 -13.06 4.71
N GLU A 222 0.76 -13.53 3.47
CA GLU A 222 1.78 -14.26 2.68
C GLU A 222 3.04 -13.43 2.47
N ILE A 223 2.89 -12.14 2.11
CA ILE A 223 4.06 -11.28 1.86
C ILE A 223 4.82 -10.99 3.16
N TYR A 224 4.10 -10.83 4.27
CA TYR A 224 4.72 -10.60 5.58
C TYR A 224 5.48 -11.81 6.10
N GLU A 225 4.84 -12.99 6.06
CA GLU A 225 5.40 -14.22 6.61
C GLU A 225 6.40 -14.91 5.65
N ARG A 226 6.17 -14.81 4.34
CA ARG A 226 6.92 -15.50 3.28
C ARG A 226 7.42 -14.56 2.19
N PRO A 227 8.20 -13.54 2.55
CA PRO A 227 8.79 -12.65 1.56
C PRO A 227 9.75 -13.41 0.65
N VAL A 228 9.71 -13.16 -0.67
CA VAL A 228 10.61 -13.85 -1.63
C VAL A 228 12.07 -13.42 -1.49
N ASN A 229 12.33 -12.28 -0.86
CA ASN A 229 13.68 -11.77 -0.64
C ASN A 229 13.74 -10.75 0.51
N ALA A 230 14.94 -10.37 0.91
CA ALA A 230 15.20 -9.39 1.96
C ALA A 230 14.61 -8.00 1.66
N TYR A 231 14.54 -7.61 0.38
CA TYR A 231 13.92 -6.36 -0.02
C TYR A 231 12.44 -6.33 0.34
N VAL A 232 11.70 -7.38 -0.03
CA VAL A 232 10.26 -7.50 0.32
C VAL A 232 10.08 -7.56 1.82
N ALA A 233 10.90 -8.36 2.55
CA ALA A 233 10.86 -8.47 4.00
C ALA A 233 10.97 -7.10 4.69
N ALA A 234 11.84 -6.22 4.17
CA ALA A 234 12.08 -4.87 4.72
C ALA A 234 11.00 -3.85 4.37
N ARG A 235 10.05 -4.17 3.45
CA ARG A 235 8.97 -3.25 3.04
C ARG A 235 7.74 -3.31 3.93
N LEU A 236 7.61 -4.36 4.73
CA LEU A 236 6.46 -4.55 5.62
C LEU A 236 6.92 -4.78 7.06
N GLY A 237 6.22 -4.13 7.97
CA GLY A 237 6.50 -4.15 9.41
C GLY A 237 6.99 -2.79 9.93
N SER A 238 6.48 -2.37 11.08
CA SER A 238 6.89 -1.16 11.79
C SER A 238 7.09 -1.51 13.27
N PRO A 239 8.34 -1.50 13.74
CA PRO A 239 9.60 -1.27 13.03
C PRO A 239 9.87 -2.26 11.90
N ALA A 240 10.77 -1.90 10.99
CA ALA A 240 11.20 -2.82 9.94
C ALA A 240 11.90 -4.05 10.52
N ILE A 241 11.88 -5.16 9.75
CA ILE A 241 12.60 -6.38 10.12
C ILE A 241 14.09 -6.09 10.38
N ASN A 242 14.65 -6.70 11.44
CA ASN A 242 16.08 -6.68 11.67
C ASN A 242 16.76 -7.58 10.64
N LEU A 243 17.61 -7.01 9.78
CA LEU A 243 18.42 -7.75 8.80
C LEU A 243 19.87 -7.67 9.22
N LEU A 244 20.44 -8.78 9.62
CA LEU A 244 21.77 -8.87 10.18
C LEU A 244 22.55 -10.02 9.55
N PRO A 245 23.90 -9.98 9.54
CA PRO A 245 24.70 -11.14 9.19
C PRO A 245 24.34 -12.34 10.07
N VAL A 246 24.37 -13.53 9.50
CA VAL A 246 23.93 -14.75 10.19
C VAL A 246 24.75 -15.07 11.44
N ASP A 247 26.00 -14.64 11.48
CA ASP A 247 26.95 -14.79 12.61
C ASP A 247 26.76 -13.73 13.70
N ALA A 248 25.99 -12.67 13.42
CA ALA A 248 25.72 -11.60 14.39
C ALA A 248 24.62 -11.95 15.40
N LEU A 249 23.77 -12.92 15.10
CA LEU A 249 22.66 -13.38 15.95
C LEU A 249 22.78 -14.88 16.24
N PRO A 250 22.25 -15.38 17.38
CA PRO A 250 22.22 -16.82 17.68
C PRO A 250 21.23 -17.51 16.73
N ALA A 251 21.65 -17.74 15.50
CA ALA A 251 20.85 -18.33 14.43
C ALA A 251 21.06 -19.86 14.41
N ASN A 252 20.56 -20.56 15.43
CA ASN A 252 20.57 -22.01 15.45
C ASN A 252 19.72 -22.58 14.32
N GLY A 253 20.29 -23.45 13.49
CA GLY A 253 19.58 -24.06 12.35
C GLY A 253 19.59 -23.22 11.07
N ALA A 254 20.52 -22.28 10.91
CA ALA A 254 20.71 -21.56 9.66
C ALA A 254 21.02 -22.51 8.50
N PRO A 255 20.33 -22.42 7.35
CA PRO A 255 20.62 -23.21 6.16
C PRO A 255 22.03 -22.94 5.65
N ASN A 256 22.67 -23.96 5.06
CA ASN A 256 23.97 -23.80 4.42
C ASN A 256 23.87 -22.75 3.30
N GLY A 257 24.78 -21.76 3.33
CA GLY A 257 24.79 -20.67 2.36
C GLY A 257 23.94 -19.44 2.74
N ALA A 258 23.32 -19.44 3.92
CA ALA A 258 22.68 -18.26 4.47
C ALA A 258 23.74 -17.19 4.82
N VAL A 259 23.55 -15.97 4.35
CA VAL A 259 24.44 -14.83 4.60
C VAL A 259 23.80 -13.88 5.61
N ASN A 260 22.49 -13.66 5.50
CA ASN A 260 21.76 -12.79 6.42
C ASN A 260 20.62 -13.55 7.10
N VAL A 261 20.33 -13.14 8.34
CA VAL A 261 19.13 -13.52 9.08
C VAL A 261 18.23 -12.32 9.27
N GLY A 262 16.95 -12.51 9.00
CA GLY A 262 15.88 -11.55 9.24
C GLY A 262 15.08 -11.93 10.48
N ALA A 263 14.98 -11.02 11.44
CA ALA A 263 14.17 -11.20 12.63
C ALA A 263 13.12 -10.08 12.75
N ARG A 264 11.83 -10.44 12.71
CA ARG A 264 10.76 -9.51 13.00
C ARG A 264 10.88 -9.05 14.46
N THR A 265 10.52 -7.81 14.75
CA THR A 265 10.64 -7.23 16.10
C THR A 265 9.88 -8.05 17.16
N GLU A 266 8.70 -8.55 16.83
CA GLU A 266 7.87 -9.41 17.68
C GLU A 266 8.38 -10.86 17.80
N HIS A 267 9.34 -11.25 17.00
CA HIS A 267 9.97 -12.58 17.02
C HIS A 267 11.36 -12.59 17.68
N VAL A 268 11.79 -11.46 18.22
CA VAL A 268 13.02 -11.34 19.01
C VAL A 268 12.66 -11.44 20.49
N GLU A 269 13.03 -12.56 21.13
CA GLU A 269 12.80 -12.79 22.55
C GLU A 269 14.01 -12.37 23.36
N LEU A 270 13.78 -11.74 24.51
CA LEU A 270 14.81 -11.28 25.41
C LEU A 270 14.73 -11.98 26.76
N ILE A 271 15.88 -12.44 27.24
CA ILE A 271 16.06 -12.92 28.60
C ILE A 271 17.13 -12.04 29.26
N ALA A 272 16.75 -11.34 30.35
CA ALA A 272 17.68 -10.50 31.07
C ALA A 272 18.84 -11.35 31.61
N ALA A 273 20.08 -10.91 31.33
CA ALA A 273 21.29 -11.61 31.74
C ALA A 273 22.46 -10.61 31.79
N ASP A 274 23.12 -10.45 32.93
CA ASP A 274 24.20 -9.49 33.11
C ASP A 274 25.40 -9.80 32.20
N ASP A 275 25.59 -11.07 31.84
CA ASP A 275 26.61 -11.58 30.91
C ASP A 275 26.08 -11.64 29.44
N GLY A 276 24.86 -11.18 29.19
CA GLY A 276 24.24 -11.25 27.88
C GLY A 276 25.02 -10.48 26.81
N PRO A 277 25.07 -10.95 25.55
CA PRO A 277 25.82 -10.30 24.47
C PRO A 277 25.14 -9.03 23.95
N ALA A 278 23.83 -8.90 24.16
CA ALA A 278 23.05 -7.76 23.69
C ALA A 278 22.84 -6.73 24.81
N GLU A 279 22.99 -5.44 24.48
CA GLU A 279 22.82 -4.33 25.39
C GLU A 279 21.70 -3.40 24.90
N VAL A 280 20.80 -3.00 25.80
CA VAL A 280 19.78 -1.96 25.51
C VAL A 280 20.48 -0.61 25.42
N ILE A 281 20.32 0.07 24.27
CA ILE A 281 20.89 1.39 24.02
C ILE A 281 19.85 2.48 24.34
N MET A 282 18.58 2.24 23.99
CA MET A 282 17.49 3.19 24.13
C MET A 282 16.16 2.46 24.28
N VAL A 283 15.24 3.05 25.00
CA VAL A 283 13.85 2.61 25.13
C VAL A 283 12.93 3.72 24.61
N GLU A 284 12.12 3.40 23.61
CA GLU A 284 11.04 4.29 23.13
C GLU A 284 9.70 3.84 23.72
N HIS A 285 9.08 4.72 24.50
CA HIS A 285 7.78 4.45 25.12
C HIS A 285 6.64 4.91 24.23
N LEU A 286 5.84 3.97 23.71
CA LEU A 286 4.70 4.25 22.82
C LEU A 286 3.34 4.17 23.52
N GLY A 287 3.34 3.89 24.82
CA GLY A 287 2.14 3.74 25.62
C GLY A 287 1.59 2.32 25.65
N SER A 288 1.30 1.73 24.51
CA SER A 288 0.84 0.32 24.42
C SER A 288 1.97 -0.70 24.47
N GLU A 289 3.18 -0.28 24.08
CA GLU A 289 4.39 -1.12 24.00
C GLU A 289 5.64 -0.22 24.06
N ASN A 290 6.79 -0.83 24.28
CA ASN A 290 8.08 -0.18 24.21
C ASN A 290 8.90 -0.77 23.07
N PHE A 291 9.58 0.09 22.28
CA PHE A 291 10.63 -0.35 21.38
C PHE A 291 11.98 -0.30 22.10
N LEU A 292 12.63 -1.45 22.13
CA LEU A 292 13.99 -1.56 22.69
C LEU A 292 15.00 -1.56 21.55
N HIS A 293 15.77 -0.48 21.46
CA HIS A 293 16.93 -0.43 20.58
C HIS A 293 18.11 -1.08 21.28
N MET A 294 18.66 -2.09 20.65
CA MET A 294 19.72 -2.89 21.22
C MET A 294 20.97 -2.90 20.33
N ARG A 295 22.09 -3.20 20.93
CA ARG A 295 23.37 -3.46 20.24
C ARG A 295 23.85 -4.86 20.59
N MET A 296 24.23 -5.63 19.57
CA MET A 296 24.85 -6.95 19.72
C MET A 296 25.89 -7.16 18.61
N SER A 297 27.06 -7.63 18.95
CA SER A 297 28.15 -7.89 17.98
C SER A 297 28.44 -6.71 17.03
N GLY A 298 28.33 -5.47 17.53
CA GLY A 298 28.51 -4.26 16.72
C GLY A 298 27.30 -3.82 15.87
N HIS A 299 26.26 -4.64 15.77
CA HIS A 299 25.04 -4.38 15.03
C HIS A 299 23.92 -3.82 15.90
N ARG A 300 23.01 -3.06 15.28
CA ARG A 300 21.79 -2.57 15.96
C ARG A 300 20.61 -3.45 15.57
N LEU A 301 19.73 -3.69 16.53
CA LEU A 301 18.45 -4.37 16.34
C LEU A 301 17.37 -3.72 17.19
N VAL A 302 16.12 -3.91 16.81
CA VAL A 302 14.95 -3.40 17.53
C VAL A 302 14.06 -4.58 17.89
N THR A 303 13.55 -4.59 19.12
CA THR A 303 12.54 -5.55 19.56
C THR A 303 11.45 -4.87 20.37
N LEU A 304 10.39 -5.62 20.64
CA LEU A 304 9.23 -5.16 21.40
C LEU A 304 9.35 -5.63 22.87
N ALA A 305 8.87 -4.78 23.77
CA ALA A 305 8.66 -5.15 25.17
C ALA A 305 7.33 -4.61 25.68
N PRO A 306 6.70 -5.25 26.66
CA PRO A 306 5.50 -4.73 27.31
C PRO A 306 5.73 -3.33 27.90
N PRO A 307 4.68 -2.48 27.98
CA PRO A 307 4.81 -1.10 28.48
C PRO A 307 5.30 -1.00 29.93
N ASP A 308 5.01 -2.01 30.74
CA ASP A 308 5.42 -2.14 32.15
C ASP A 308 6.77 -2.86 32.33
N SER A 309 7.47 -3.13 31.24
CA SER A 309 8.78 -3.78 31.29
C SER A 309 9.83 -2.93 32.02
N THR A 310 10.74 -3.60 32.73
CA THR A 310 11.82 -2.96 33.49
C THR A 310 13.10 -2.75 32.66
N TRP A 311 13.02 -2.84 31.35
CA TRP A 311 14.17 -2.60 30.47
C TRP A 311 14.60 -1.13 30.52
N SER A 312 15.92 -0.92 30.60
CA SER A 312 16.53 0.41 30.65
C SER A 312 17.86 0.40 29.91
N PRO A 313 18.35 1.55 29.42
CA PRO A 313 19.67 1.65 28.81
C PRO A 313 20.78 1.07 29.71
N GLY A 314 21.71 0.34 29.11
CA GLY A 314 22.80 -0.38 29.77
C GLY A 314 22.44 -1.79 30.25
N ARG A 315 21.16 -2.15 30.34
CA ARG A 315 20.75 -3.51 30.72
C ARG A 315 21.10 -4.50 29.61
N ARG A 316 21.57 -5.68 30.01
CA ARG A 316 22.02 -6.71 29.07
C ARG A 316 21.04 -7.88 28.97
N ALA A 317 21.05 -8.56 27.82
CA ALA A 317 20.14 -9.65 27.52
C ALA A 317 20.82 -10.74 26.68
N ARG A 318 20.32 -11.96 26.81
CA ARG A 318 20.43 -13.00 25.80
C ARG A 318 19.25 -12.90 24.86
N ILE A 319 19.50 -13.12 23.57
CA ILE A 319 18.50 -13.05 22.51
C ILE A 319 18.23 -14.46 21.99
N SER A 320 16.96 -14.78 21.79
CA SER A 320 16.51 -15.91 20.97
C SER A 320 15.58 -15.43 19.86
N LEU A 321 15.57 -16.15 18.74
CA LEU A 321 14.74 -15.82 17.58
C LEU A 321 13.64 -16.86 17.40
N ARG A 322 12.41 -16.39 17.29
CA ARG A 322 11.30 -17.20 16.79
C ARG A 322 11.15 -16.95 15.29
N GLN A 323 10.91 -17.99 14.51
CA GLN A 323 10.62 -17.91 13.08
C GLN A 323 11.60 -17.00 12.30
N PRO A 324 12.91 -17.21 12.39
CA PRO A 324 13.88 -16.42 11.64
C PRO A 324 13.72 -16.68 10.15
N LEU A 325 13.91 -15.62 9.35
CA LEU A 325 13.99 -15.69 7.89
C LEU A 325 15.46 -15.69 7.49
N TYR A 326 15.87 -16.57 6.58
CA TYR A 326 17.25 -16.62 6.10
C TYR A 326 17.33 -16.18 4.65
N PHE A 327 18.40 -15.48 4.32
CA PHE A 327 18.64 -14.94 2.98
C PHE A 327 20.04 -15.33 2.48
N ASP A 328 20.09 -15.73 1.20
CA ASP A 328 21.36 -16.01 0.50
C ASP A 328 22.12 -14.72 0.14
N ALA A 329 23.28 -14.85 -0.49
CA ALA A 329 24.10 -13.73 -0.92
C ALA A 329 23.43 -12.82 -1.97
N ALA A 330 22.43 -13.31 -2.69
CA ALA A 330 21.60 -12.53 -3.61
C ALA A 330 20.37 -11.89 -2.91
N GLY A 331 20.23 -12.09 -1.61
CA GLY A 331 19.10 -11.62 -0.81
C GLY A 331 17.81 -12.42 -0.99
N ARG A 332 17.84 -13.59 -1.65
CA ARG A 332 16.66 -14.46 -1.83
C ARG A 332 16.39 -15.23 -0.55
N THR A 333 15.11 -15.39 -0.23
CA THR A 333 14.68 -16.16 0.94
C THR A 333 15.04 -17.64 0.76
N MET A 334 15.61 -18.21 1.81
CA MET A 334 15.96 -19.63 1.90
C MET A 334 14.92 -20.35 2.77
N LEU A 335 14.52 -21.53 2.34
CA LEU A 335 13.64 -22.39 3.17
C LEU A 335 14.44 -22.94 4.35
N THR A 336 13.92 -22.81 5.56
CA THR A 336 14.42 -23.54 6.73
C THR A 336 14.05 -25.00 6.59
N PRO A 337 15.00 -25.93 6.72
CA PRO A 337 14.64 -27.34 6.87
C PRO A 337 13.76 -27.48 8.13
N HIS A 338 12.65 -28.18 8.00
CA HIS A 338 11.76 -28.52 9.11
C HIS A 338 12.42 -29.50 10.07
#